data_78252b5b1ecd1b9ed72dd0789d278ee3
#
_entry.id   78252b5b1ecd1b9ed72dd0789d278ee3
#
_cell.length_a   1.000
_cell.length_b   1.000
_cell.length_c   1.000
_cell.angle_alpha   90.00
_cell.angle_beta   90.00
_cell.angle_gamma   90.00
#
_symmetry.space_group_name_H-M   'P 1'
#
loop_
_entity.id
_entity.type
_entity.pdbx_description
1 polymer ?
#
loop_
_entity_poly.entity_id
_entity_poly.type
_entity_poly.pdbx_seq_one_letter_code
_entity_poly.pdbx_strand_id
1 'polypeptide(L)'
;MSFWRQQVVDFALDRETQAHIEEQRAWITREPANPKPYYHLAQLYRVAFRPEEALGLLLQAVRLDPNFAEAHASLAEMYVLRDDYPSAWRHARLAEANGVPRVVEMLTRNGVTPT
;
A
#
# COMPACT_ATOMS: atom_id res chain seq x y z
N MET A 1 9.82 32.70 -11.82
CA MET A 1 8.74 31.97 -12.49
C MET A 1 8.66 30.55 -12.08
N SER A 2 8.44 30.37 -10.81
CA SER A 2 8.32 29.04 -10.19
C SER A 2 7.10 28.26 -10.70
N PHE A 3 6.05 28.95 -11.13
CA PHE A 3 4.79 28.32 -11.56
C PHE A 3 5.00 27.36 -12.73
N TRP A 4 5.66 27.82 -13.80
CA TRP A 4 5.89 26.98 -14.97
C TRP A 4 6.81 25.80 -14.68
N ARG A 5 7.83 26.04 -13.87
CA ARG A 5 8.77 24.98 -13.48
C ARG A 5 8.06 23.89 -12.66
N GLN A 6 7.19 24.29 -11.75
CA GLN A 6 6.44 23.35 -10.93
C GLN A 6 5.51 22.49 -11.79
N GLN A 7 4.82 23.08 -12.75
CA GLN A 7 3.94 22.34 -13.65
C GLN A 7 4.70 21.32 -14.49
N VAL A 8 5.88 21.66 -14.97
CA VAL A 8 6.71 20.74 -15.75
C VAL A 8 7.15 19.57 -14.88
N VAL A 9 7.56 19.83 -13.62
CA VAL A 9 7.97 18.79 -12.69
C VAL A 9 6.78 17.87 -12.38
N ASP A 10 5.61 18.42 -12.06
CA ASP A 10 4.42 17.63 -11.75
C ASP A 10 4.01 16.74 -12.92
N PHE A 11 4.06 17.28 -14.14
CA PHE A 11 3.74 16.52 -15.35
C PHE A 11 4.73 15.38 -15.57
N ALA A 12 6.02 15.62 -15.36
CA ALA A 12 7.03 14.58 -15.50
C ALA A 12 6.87 13.45 -14.49
N LEU A 13 6.58 13.80 -13.22
CA LEU A 13 6.31 12.82 -12.16
C LEU A 13 5.08 11.99 -12.48
N ASP A 14 4.01 12.61 -12.99
CA ASP A 14 2.79 11.94 -13.40
C ASP A 14 3.06 10.92 -14.51
N ARG A 15 3.85 11.31 -15.50
CA ARG A 15 4.20 10.42 -16.61
C ARG A 15 5.02 9.22 -16.13
N GLU A 16 5.97 9.46 -15.25
CA GLU A 16 6.81 8.41 -14.69
C GLU A 16 5.98 7.44 -13.85
N THR A 17 5.12 7.98 -12.98
CA THR A 17 4.22 7.17 -12.18
C THR A 17 3.28 6.35 -13.06
N GLN A 18 2.73 6.96 -14.11
CA GLN A 18 1.85 6.26 -15.03
C GLN A 18 2.57 5.13 -15.75
N ALA A 19 3.82 5.33 -16.14
CA ALA A 19 4.62 4.28 -16.77
C ALA A 19 4.84 3.10 -15.84
N HIS A 20 5.12 3.36 -14.55
CA HIS A 20 5.27 2.30 -13.56
C HIS A 20 3.96 1.57 -13.31
N ILE A 21 2.84 2.29 -13.28
CA ILE A 21 1.51 1.67 -13.15
C ILE A 21 1.28 0.69 -14.29
N GLU A 22 1.58 1.09 -15.51
CA GLU A 22 1.40 0.24 -16.69
C GLU A 22 2.29 -0.99 -16.65
N GLU A 23 3.52 -0.86 -16.18
CA GLU A 23 4.44 -1.98 -15.99
C GLU A 23 3.86 -3.02 -15.02
N GLN A 24 3.34 -2.56 -13.88
CA GLN A 24 2.78 -3.46 -12.89
C GLN A 24 1.49 -4.11 -13.39
N ARG A 25 0.67 -3.39 -14.11
CA ARG A 25 -0.53 -3.96 -14.74
C ARG A 25 -0.18 -5.05 -15.74
N ALA A 26 0.85 -4.82 -16.55
CA ALA A 26 1.33 -5.82 -17.50
C ALA A 26 1.84 -7.08 -16.78
N TRP A 27 2.53 -6.90 -15.65
CA TRP A 27 3.00 -8.01 -14.84
C TRP A 27 1.82 -8.82 -14.29
N ILE A 28 0.78 -8.15 -13.77
CA ILE A 28 -0.44 -8.82 -13.29
C ILE A 28 -1.08 -9.64 -14.41
N THR A 29 -1.12 -9.09 -15.62
CA THR A 29 -1.69 -9.79 -16.77
C THR A 29 -0.93 -11.08 -17.09
N ARG A 30 0.41 -11.05 -16.98
CA ARG A 30 1.26 -12.22 -17.22
C ARG A 30 1.22 -13.22 -16.08
N GLU A 31 1.09 -12.75 -14.84
CA GLU A 31 1.19 -13.59 -13.64
C GLU A 31 0.09 -13.22 -12.64
N PRO A 32 -1.18 -13.52 -12.97
CA PRO A 32 -2.30 -13.06 -12.14
C PRO A 32 -2.35 -13.67 -10.75
N ALA A 33 -1.63 -14.75 -10.50
CA ALA A 33 -1.55 -15.39 -9.17
C ALA A 33 -0.34 -14.92 -8.35
N ASN A 34 0.50 -14.06 -8.90
CA ASN A 34 1.66 -13.53 -8.18
C ASN A 34 1.23 -12.32 -7.33
N PRO A 35 1.37 -12.36 -6.00
CA PRO A 35 0.93 -11.25 -5.15
C PRO A 35 1.79 -9.98 -5.29
N LYS A 36 3.03 -10.10 -5.74
CA LYS A 36 3.99 -8.99 -5.76
C LYS A 36 3.54 -7.81 -6.62
N PRO A 37 3.11 -8.00 -7.89
CA PRO A 37 2.72 -6.83 -8.69
C PRO A 37 1.48 -6.12 -8.15
N TYR A 38 0.57 -6.84 -7.47
CA TYR A 38 -0.57 -6.21 -6.79
C TYR A 38 -0.09 -5.28 -5.68
N TYR A 39 0.88 -5.73 -4.89
CA TYR A 39 1.47 -4.92 -3.82
C TYR A 39 2.16 -3.68 -4.40
N HIS A 40 3.00 -3.85 -5.43
CA HIS A 40 3.72 -2.72 -6.04
C HIS A 40 2.76 -1.72 -6.69
N LEU A 41 1.73 -2.21 -7.38
CA LEU A 41 0.73 -1.33 -7.97
C LEU A 41 -0.03 -0.54 -6.89
N ALA A 42 -0.34 -1.19 -5.77
CA ALA A 42 -0.98 -0.51 -4.64
C ALA A 42 -0.12 0.65 -4.12
N GLN A 43 1.20 0.46 -4.00
CA GLN A 43 2.09 1.53 -3.54
C GLN A 43 2.08 2.70 -4.53
N LEU A 44 2.05 2.42 -5.81
CA LEU A 44 1.97 3.47 -6.84
C LEU A 44 0.65 4.24 -6.75
N TYR A 45 -0.46 3.56 -6.51
CA TYR A 45 -1.75 4.22 -6.34
C TYR A 45 -1.80 5.05 -5.06
N ARG A 46 -1.11 4.63 -3.99
CA ARG A 46 -1.00 5.45 -2.78
C ARG A 46 -0.26 6.76 -3.08
N VAL A 47 0.84 6.69 -3.82
CA VAL A 47 1.60 7.88 -4.23
C VAL A 47 0.75 8.78 -5.14
N ALA A 48 -0.10 8.19 -5.97
CA ALA A 48 -0.98 8.93 -6.89
C ALA A 48 -2.28 9.42 -6.22
N PHE A 49 -2.40 9.30 -4.89
CA PHE A 49 -3.57 9.71 -4.12
C PHE A 49 -4.86 9.00 -4.56
N ARG A 50 -4.75 7.69 -4.80
CA ARG A 50 -5.89 6.83 -5.16
C ARG A 50 -6.01 5.70 -4.13
N PRO A 51 -6.39 6.03 -2.89
CA PRO A 51 -6.35 5.06 -1.78
C PRO A 51 -7.35 3.91 -1.91
N GLU A 52 -8.51 4.14 -2.52
CA GLU A 52 -9.49 3.07 -2.65
C GLU A 52 -8.99 1.95 -3.56
N GLU A 53 -8.35 2.33 -4.66
CA GLU A 53 -7.77 1.36 -5.58
C GLU A 53 -6.59 0.63 -4.95
N ALA A 54 -5.77 1.37 -4.19
CA ALA A 54 -4.66 0.77 -3.46
C ALA A 54 -5.15 -0.26 -2.43
N LEU A 55 -6.21 0.06 -1.70
CA LEU A 55 -6.77 -0.85 -0.70
C LEU A 55 -7.22 -2.17 -1.35
N GLY A 56 -7.96 -2.08 -2.46
CA GLY A 56 -8.44 -3.26 -3.17
C GLY A 56 -7.31 -4.17 -3.65
N LEU A 57 -6.22 -3.56 -4.14
CA LEU A 57 -5.05 -4.31 -4.60
C LEU A 57 -4.30 -4.98 -3.46
N LEU A 58 -4.17 -4.31 -2.31
CA LEU A 58 -3.54 -4.91 -1.13
C LEU A 58 -4.35 -6.07 -0.59
N LEU A 59 -5.68 -5.95 -0.58
CA LEU A 59 -6.55 -7.05 -0.18
C LEU A 59 -6.38 -8.25 -1.13
N GLN A 60 -6.22 -8.01 -2.42
CA GLN A 60 -5.96 -9.08 -3.38
C GLN A 60 -4.58 -9.72 -3.13
N ALA A 61 -3.57 -8.91 -2.83
CA ALA A 61 -2.23 -9.42 -2.55
C ALA A 61 -2.23 -10.40 -1.37
N VAL A 62 -2.92 -10.04 -0.26
CA VAL A 62 -2.96 -10.92 0.91
C VAL A 62 -3.91 -12.10 0.74
N ARG A 63 -4.85 -12.01 -0.20
CA ARG A 63 -5.67 -13.18 -0.58
C ARG A 63 -4.81 -14.20 -1.31
N LEU A 64 -3.92 -13.74 -2.20
CA LEU A 64 -3.01 -14.62 -2.95
C LEU A 64 -1.89 -15.15 -2.06
N ASP A 65 -1.40 -14.35 -1.12
CA ASP A 65 -0.38 -14.76 -0.15
C ASP A 65 -0.76 -14.24 1.24
N PRO A 66 -1.43 -15.06 2.06
CA PRO A 66 -1.85 -14.64 3.41
C PRO A 66 -0.69 -14.28 4.35
N ASN A 67 0.54 -14.68 4.02
CA ASN A 67 1.72 -14.39 4.83
C ASN A 67 2.56 -13.23 4.26
N PHE A 68 2.01 -12.46 3.34
CA PHE A 68 2.71 -11.32 2.73
C PHE A 68 2.77 -10.16 3.74
N ALA A 69 3.84 -10.15 4.53
CA ALA A 69 3.98 -9.24 5.66
C ALA A 69 3.92 -7.77 5.27
N GLU A 70 4.61 -7.37 4.20
CA GLU A 70 4.61 -5.96 3.76
C GLU A 70 3.23 -5.50 3.30
N ALA A 71 2.46 -6.38 2.67
CA ALA A 71 1.09 -6.05 2.27
C ALA A 71 0.18 -5.88 3.49
N HIS A 72 0.33 -6.75 4.50
CA HIS A 72 -0.40 -6.58 5.76
C HIS A 72 -0.02 -5.27 6.46
N ALA A 73 1.26 -4.93 6.48
CA ALA A 73 1.72 -3.67 7.09
C ALA A 73 1.11 -2.47 6.37
N SER A 74 1.09 -2.47 5.04
CA SER A 74 0.48 -1.41 4.26
C SER A 74 -1.02 -1.30 4.50
N LEU A 75 -1.72 -2.44 4.58
CA LEU A 75 -3.14 -2.45 4.93
C LEU A 75 -3.38 -1.85 6.30
N ALA A 76 -2.57 -2.23 7.30
CA ALA A 76 -2.69 -1.68 8.64
C ALA A 76 -2.54 -0.15 8.64
N GLU A 77 -1.53 0.36 7.93
CA GLU A 77 -1.31 1.81 7.79
C GLU A 77 -2.53 2.50 7.16
N MET A 78 -3.11 1.90 6.12
CA MET A 78 -4.27 2.48 5.45
C MET A 78 -5.50 2.48 6.34
N TYR A 79 -5.69 1.42 7.14
CA TYR A 79 -6.81 1.37 8.08
C TYR A 79 -6.64 2.39 9.22
N VAL A 80 -5.40 2.65 9.65
CA VAL A 80 -5.13 3.75 10.62
C VAL A 80 -5.62 5.08 10.05
N LEU A 81 -5.33 5.35 8.79
CA LEU A 81 -5.77 6.60 8.13
C LEU A 81 -7.30 6.72 8.01
N ARG A 82 -8.01 5.61 8.12
CA ARG A 82 -9.47 5.56 8.09
C ARG A 82 -10.08 5.50 9.50
N ASP A 83 -9.25 5.59 10.54
CA ASP A 83 -9.67 5.45 11.93
C ASP A 83 -10.31 4.09 12.22
N ASP A 84 -10.03 3.08 11.40
CA ASP A 84 -10.47 1.71 11.61
C ASP A 84 -9.39 0.95 12.35
N TYR A 85 -9.31 1.20 13.66
CA TYR A 85 -8.26 0.61 14.49
C TYR A 85 -8.40 -0.92 14.67
N PRO A 86 -9.59 -1.52 14.77
CA PRO A 86 -9.68 -2.97 14.81
C PRO A 86 -9.07 -3.65 13.60
N SER A 87 -9.36 -3.15 12.39
CA SER A 87 -8.77 -3.70 11.17
C SER A 87 -7.27 -3.43 11.12
N ALA A 88 -6.84 -2.23 11.53
CA ALA A 88 -5.43 -1.87 11.58
C ALA A 88 -4.65 -2.84 12.48
N TRP A 89 -5.14 -3.12 13.67
CA TRP A 89 -4.50 -4.06 14.60
C TRP A 89 -4.44 -5.47 14.04
N ARG A 90 -5.52 -5.93 13.41
CA ARG A 90 -5.55 -7.28 12.83
C ARG A 90 -4.43 -7.46 11.80
N HIS A 91 -4.30 -6.52 10.87
CA HIS A 91 -3.27 -6.60 9.84
C HIS A 91 -1.87 -6.32 10.40
N ALA A 92 -1.75 -5.41 11.36
CA ALA A 92 -0.47 -5.13 12.00
C ALA A 92 0.09 -6.37 12.70
N ARG A 93 -0.77 -7.15 13.38
CA ARG A 93 -0.35 -8.39 14.02
C ARG A 93 0.06 -9.46 13.02
N LEU A 94 -0.64 -9.56 11.89
CA LEU A 94 -0.27 -10.47 10.82
C LEU A 94 1.08 -10.09 10.21
N ALA A 95 1.32 -8.80 10.04
CA ALA A 95 2.61 -8.31 9.57
C ALA A 95 3.73 -8.64 10.57
N GLU A 96 3.50 -8.40 11.86
CA GLU A 96 4.46 -8.71 12.92
C GLU A 96 4.78 -10.20 12.96
N ALA A 97 3.77 -11.05 12.90
CA ALA A 97 3.95 -12.50 12.92
C ALA A 97 4.81 -12.99 11.74
N ASN A 98 4.86 -12.23 10.66
CA ASN A 98 5.61 -12.56 9.46
C ASN A 98 6.87 -11.69 9.28
N GLY A 99 7.33 -11.03 10.35
CA GLY A 99 8.62 -10.36 10.38
C GLY A 99 8.62 -8.86 10.18
N VAL A 100 7.45 -8.19 10.14
CA VAL A 100 7.35 -6.75 9.97
C VAL A 100 6.57 -6.13 11.14
N PRO A 101 7.27 -5.78 12.24
CA PRO A 101 6.60 -5.29 13.46
C PRO A 101 6.32 -3.79 13.50
N ARG A 102 6.72 -3.04 12.49
CA ARG A 102 6.72 -1.56 12.56
C ARG A 102 5.36 -0.94 12.88
N VAL A 103 4.27 -1.52 12.39
CA VAL A 103 2.94 -0.93 12.61
C VAL A 103 2.43 -1.27 14.01
N VAL A 104 2.67 -2.48 14.51
CA VAL A 104 2.37 -2.83 15.91
C VAL A 104 3.12 -1.88 16.84
N GLU A 105 4.41 -1.65 16.58
CA GLU A 105 5.23 -0.74 17.38
C GLU A 105 4.70 0.69 17.34
N MET A 106 4.30 1.16 16.16
CA MET A 106 3.73 2.50 15.99
C MET A 106 2.40 2.64 16.75
N LEU A 107 1.51 1.68 16.61
CA LEU A 107 0.22 1.71 17.29
C LEU A 107 0.38 1.70 18.82
N THR A 108 1.29 0.86 19.30
CA THR A 108 1.60 0.77 20.74
C THR A 108 2.17 2.10 21.25
N ARG A 109 3.13 2.66 20.51
CA ARG A 109 3.78 3.91 20.90
C ARG A 109 2.79 5.07 20.97
N ASN A 110 1.80 5.08 20.08
CA ASN A 110 0.80 6.13 20.03
C ASN A 110 -0.41 5.87 20.93
N GLY A 111 -0.34 4.84 21.77
CA GLY A 111 -1.37 4.56 22.74
C GLY A 111 -2.70 4.04 22.18
N VAL A 112 -2.66 3.48 20.96
CA VAL A 112 -3.85 2.90 20.35
C VAL A 112 -4.07 1.52 20.98
N THR A 113 -5.18 1.35 21.69
CA THR A 113 -5.47 0.08 22.37
C THR A 113 -5.86 -0.99 21.37
N PRO A 114 -5.32 -2.21 21.52
CA PRO A 114 -5.78 -3.36 20.73
C PRO A 114 -7.23 -3.69 21.04
N THR A 115 -7.98 -4.02 20.01
CA THR A 115 -9.40 -4.40 20.17
C THR A 115 -9.68 -5.74 19.56
#